data_06de3292eb588e65b684e359d2f0daf7
#
_entry.id   06de3292eb588e65b684e359d2f0daf7
#
_cell.length_a   1.000
_cell.length_b   1.000
_cell.length_c   1.000
_cell.angle_alpha   90.00
_cell.angle_beta   90.00
_cell.angle_gamma   90.00
#
_symmetry.space_group_name_H-M   'P 1'
#
loop_
_entity.id
_entity.type
_entity.pdbx_description
1 polymer ?
#
loop_
_entity_poly.entity_id
_entity_poly.type
_entity_poly.pdbx_seq_one_letter_code
_entity_poly.pdbx_strand_id
1 'polypeptide(L)'
;ILRDDPLDRWYQLGSVIAIVDALLPETLSPQAEYLLASEAANAGKIVLSKVQNVSEDKKEETIAHLNRTLEQAGCRRQFSDAEILQKNWDDLTEDDFKMLSECSYRSEDYRKLDFGEQQTFDSLCFLEPKITEEALKKAAEAIFADPSCGNVFRIKGIVKTGETVWSEINAT
;
A
#
# COMPACT_ATOMS: atom_id res chain seq x y z
N ILE A 1 2.64 0.84 19.11
CA ILE A 1 2.47 -0.42 19.87
C ILE A 1 3.82 -0.88 20.42
N LEU A 2 4.85 -1.18 19.61
CA LEU A 2 6.14 -1.70 20.10
C LEU A 2 6.96 -0.69 20.94
N ARG A 3 6.55 0.57 20.99
CA ARG A 3 7.17 1.62 21.82
C ARG A 3 6.39 1.91 23.11
N ASP A 4 5.36 1.13 23.38
CA ASP A 4 4.51 1.30 24.54
C ASP A 4 4.94 0.33 25.64
N ASP A 5 4.95 0.80 26.90
CA ASP A 5 5.22 -0.04 28.07
C ASP A 5 4.14 -1.14 28.20
N PRO A 6 4.48 -2.41 28.42
CA PRO A 6 5.82 -2.94 28.69
C PRO A 6 6.58 -3.46 27.44
N LEU A 7 6.06 -3.29 26.23
CA LEU A 7 6.61 -3.92 25.02
C LEU A 7 7.98 -3.35 24.66
N ASP A 8 8.22 -2.08 24.89
CA ASP A 8 9.51 -1.41 24.65
C ASP A 8 10.69 -2.01 25.44
N ARG A 9 10.41 -2.76 26.53
CA ARG A 9 11.41 -3.47 27.32
C ARG A 9 11.88 -4.79 26.71
N TRP A 10 11.06 -5.37 25.82
CA TRP A 10 11.26 -6.70 25.27
C TRP A 10 11.54 -6.71 23.77
N TYR A 11 11.17 -5.63 23.08
CA TYR A 11 11.27 -5.51 21.65
C TYR A 11 12.01 -4.25 21.24
N GLN A 12 12.86 -4.40 20.25
CA GLN A 12 13.48 -3.28 19.55
C GLN A 12 12.83 -3.12 18.19
N LEU A 13 12.46 -1.89 17.83
CA LEU A 13 11.95 -1.59 16.51
C LEU A 13 13.07 -1.84 15.49
N GLY A 14 12.79 -2.66 14.50
CA GLY A 14 13.68 -2.92 13.37
C GLY A 14 13.43 -1.94 12.22
N SER A 15 13.40 -2.46 11.02
CA SER A 15 13.13 -1.68 9.81
C SER A 15 11.65 -1.42 9.62
N VAL A 16 11.31 -0.19 9.27
CA VAL A 16 9.96 0.22 8.84
C VAL A 16 10.04 0.55 7.35
N ILE A 17 9.30 -0.19 6.56
CA ILE A 17 9.25 -0.05 5.10
C ILE A 17 7.83 0.36 4.74
N ALA A 18 7.67 1.45 4.00
CA ALA A 18 6.39 1.79 3.39
C ALA A 18 6.42 1.41 1.92
N ILE A 19 5.35 0.75 1.47
CA ILE A 19 5.19 0.33 0.07
C ILE A 19 4.18 1.26 -0.58
N VAL A 20 4.61 1.98 -1.60
CA VAL A 20 3.80 2.92 -2.37
C VAL A 20 3.56 2.36 -3.77
N ASP A 21 2.32 2.38 -4.24
CA ASP A 21 1.98 1.95 -5.59
C ASP A 21 2.39 3.02 -6.60
N ALA A 22 3.21 2.65 -7.59
CA ALA A 22 3.61 3.57 -8.66
C ALA A 22 2.43 4.03 -9.55
N LEU A 23 1.31 3.29 -9.52
CA LEU A 23 0.06 3.64 -10.20
C LEU A 23 -0.84 4.58 -9.37
N LEU A 24 -0.31 5.13 -8.27
CA LEU A 24 -1.07 6.01 -7.38
C LEU A 24 -1.78 7.11 -8.19
N PRO A 25 -3.10 7.32 -7.99
CA PRO A 25 -3.82 8.43 -8.61
C PRO A 25 -3.22 9.79 -8.23
N GLU A 26 -3.33 10.76 -9.12
CA GLU A 26 -2.85 12.14 -8.86
C GLU A 26 -3.56 12.81 -7.69
N THR A 27 -4.79 12.39 -7.43
CA THR A 27 -5.63 12.91 -6.34
C THR A 27 -6.21 11.76 -5.55
N LEU A 28 -6.08 11.82 -4.25
CA LEU A 28 -6.67 10.89 -3.30
C LEU A 28 -7.72 11.60 -2.44
N SER A 29 -8.52 10.84 -1.72
CA SER A 29 -9.37 11.43 -0.67
C SER A 29 -8.48 12.01 0.45
N PRO A 30 -8.94 13.01 1.21
CA PRO A 30 -8.17 13.56 2.33
C PRO A 30 -7.72 12.50 3.34
N GLN A 31 -8.53 11.47 3.56
CA GLN A 31 -8.20 10.35 4.43
C GLN A 31 -7.07 9.49 3.85
N ALA A 32 -7.11 9.20 2.54
CA ALA A 32 -6.08 8.42 1.87
C ALA A 32 -4.75 9.19 1.76
N GLU A 33 -4.79 10.51 1.52
CA GLU A 33 -3.60 11.39 1.59
C GLU A 33 -2.97 11.33 2.99
N TYR A 34 -3.78 11.46 4.02
CA TYR A 34 -3.29 11.37 5.39
C TYR A 34 -2.70 10.00 5.72
N LEU A 35 -3.34 8.92 5.27
CA LEU A 35 -2.83 7.57 5.48
C LEU A 35 -1.47 7.39 4.81
N LEU A 36 -1.34 7.82 3.55
CA LEU A 36 -0.09 7.80 2.80
C LEU A 36 1.03 8.55 3.54
N ALA A 37 0.74 9.76 4.04
CA ALA A 37 1.69 10.54 4.83
C ALA A 37 2.08 9.84 6.12
N SER A 38 1.11 9.30 6.87
CA SER A 38 1.33 8.67 8.17
C SER A 38 2.17 7.40 8.09
N GLU A 39 1.99 6.61 7.03
CA GLU A 39 2.77 5.42 6.78
C GLU A 39 4.20 5.75 6.34
N ALA A 40 4.36 6.75 5.46
CA ALA A 40 5.65 7.13 4.95
C ALA A 40 6.51 7.92 5.96
N ALA A 41 5.89 8.73 6.83
CA ALA A 41 6.62 9.62 7.74
C ALA A 41 7.68 8.91 8.58
N ASN A 42 7.36 7.71 9.07
CA ASN A 42 8.25 6.96 9.94
C ASN A 42 9.04 5.84 9.24
N ALA A 43 8.87 5.67 7.94
CA ALA A 43 9.57 4.63 7.19
C ALA A 43 11.07 4.90 7.09
N GLY A 44 11.90 3.90 7.30
CA GLY A 44 13.34 3.97 7.00
C GLY A 44 13.61 3.97 5.50
N LYS A 45 12.75 3.31 4.72
CA LYS A 45 12.81 3.19 3.26
C LYS A 45 11.42 3.17 2.65
N ILE A 46 11.28 3.74 1.47
CA ILE A 46 10.12 3.56 0.61
C ILE A 46 10.45 2.51 -0.46
N VAL A 47 9.50 1.63 -0.75
CA VAL A 47 9.53 0.74 -1.90
C VAL A 47 8.42 1.19 -2.86
N LEU A 48 8.79 1.64 -4.05
CA LEU A 48 7.84 1.95 -5.10
C LEU A 48 7.48 0.65 -5.83
N SER A 49 6.28 0.17 -5.63
CA SER A 49 5.81 -1.08 -6.24
C SER A 49 5.21 -0.85 -7.62
N LYS A 50 5.12 -1.91 -8.43
CA LYS A 50 4.57 -1.89 -9.79
C LYS A 50 5.29 -0.94 -10.77
N VAL A 51 6.54 -0.65 -10.52
CA VAL A 51 7.36 0.27 -11.33
C VAL A 51 7.47 -0.17 -12.79
N GLN A 52 7.35 -1.47 -13.07
CA GLN A 52 7.35 -2.02 -14.43
C GLN A 52 6.12 -1.64 -15.27
N ASN A 53 5.08 -1.12 -14.63
CA ASN A 53 3.81 -0.78 -15.27
C ASN A 53 3.66 0.73 -15.57
N VAL A 54 4.69 1.53 -15.27
CA VAL A 54 4.65 2.99 -15.38
C VAL A 54 5.89 3.54 -16.08
N SER A 55 5.78 4.76 -16.63
CA SER A 55 6.91 5.52 -17.16
C SER A 55 7.76 6.14 -16.04
N GLU A 56 8.97 6.59 -16.38
CA GLU A 56 9.81 7.33 -15.44
C GLU A 56 9.12 8.62 -14.95
N ASP A 57 8.47 9.36 -15.87
CA ASP A 57 7.71 10.56 -15.50
C ASP A 57 6.65 10.27 -14.45
N LYS A 58 5.95 9.12 -14.56
CA LYS A 58 4.92 8.73 -13.59
C LYS A 58 5.53 8.36 -12.23
N LYS A 59 6.72 7.79 -12.19
CA LYS A 59 7.44 7.52 -10.93
C LYS A 59 7.79 8.85 -10.24
N GLU A 60 8.33 9.81 -11.00
CA GLU A 60 8.65 11.15 -10.49
C GLU A 60 7.41 11.88 -9.96
N GLU A 61 6.28 11.81 -10.68
CA GLU A 61 4.99 12.34 -10.23
C GLU A 61 4.54 11.70 -8.90
N THR A 62 4.66 10.37 -8.78
CA THR A 62 4.26 9.65 -7.58
C THR A 62 5.13 10.03 -6.38
N ILE A 63 6.44 10.20 -6.58
CA ILE A 63 7.37 10.66 -5.55
C ILE A 63 7.06 12.11 -5.15
N ALA A 64 6.80 12.97 -6.13
CA ALA A 64 6.40 14.35 -5.88
C ALA A 64 5.08 14.43 -5.11
N HIS A 65 4.11 13.56 -5.44
CA HIS A 65 2.84 13.44 -4.72
C HIS A 65 3.10 13.02 -3.26
N LEU A 66 3.88 11.98 -3.02
CA LEU A 66 4.25 11.52 -1.68
C LEU A 66 4.86 12.67 -0.85
N ASN A 67 5.79 13.41 -1.41
CA ASN A 67 6.44 14.53 -0.73
C ASN A 67 5.46 15.67 -0.43
N ARG A 68 4.55 16.02 -1.35
CA ARG A 68 3.48 17.00 -1.09
C ARG A 68 2.56 16.55 0.04
N THR A 69 2.18 15.29 0.06
CA THR A 69 1.31 14.72 1.08
C THR A 69 1.94 14.80 2.47
N LEU A 70 3.24 14.53 2.58
CA LEU A 70 4.01 14.69 3.83
C LEU A 70 4.03 16.14 4.30
N GLU A 71 4.29 17.08 3.38
CA GLU A 71 4.28 18.51 3.68
C GLU A 71 2.89 18.98 4.17
N GLN A 72 1.83 18.55 3.50
CA GLN A 72 0.44 18.87 3.90
C GLN A 72 0.09 18.31 5.28
N ALA A 73 0.63 17.15 5.63
CA ALA A 73 0.51 16.56 6.96
C ALA A 73 1.39 17.26 8.02
N GLY A 74 2.17 18.28 7.63
CA GLY A 74 3.09 19.00 8.51
C GLY A 74 4.37 18.24 8.84
N CYS A 75 4.68 17.19 8.10
CA CYS A 75 5.94 16.46 8.19
C CYS A 75 7.02 17.22 7.41
N ARG A 76 8.20 17.38 8.02
CA ARG A 76 9.33 18.08 7.37
C ARG A 76 10.15 17.16 6.47
N ARG A 77 9.83 15.89 6.47
CA ARG A 77 10.55 14.89 5.69
C ARG A 77 10.24 15.04 4.22
N GLN A 78 11.29 14.90 3.42
CA GLN A 78 11.23 14.77 1.96
C GLN A 78 12.03 13.55 1.56
N PHE A 79 11.49 12.71 0.70
CA PHE A 79 12.19 11.56 0.16
C PHE A 79 12.95 11.93 -1.10
N SER A 80 14.20 11.53 -1.13
CA SER A 80 15.06 11.56 -2.32
C SER A 80 15.13 10.17 -2.96
N ASP A 81 15.62 10.09 -4.19
CA ASP A 81 15.81 8.82 -4.90
C ASP A 81 16.66 7.81 -4.10
N ALA A 82 17.61 8.29 -3.31
CA ALA A 82 18.44 7.43 -2.46
C ALA A 82 17.65 6.70 -1.36
N GLU A 83 16.49 7.23 -0.96
CA GLU A 83 15.64 6.66 0.08
C GLU A 83 14.49 5.82 -0.49
N ILE A 84 14.37 5.76 -1.82
CA ILE A 84 13.30 5.04 -2.52
C ILE A 84 13.88 3.91 -3.35
N LEU A 85 13.43 2.70 -3.12
CA LEU A 85 13.75 1.56 -3.96
C LEU A 85 12.75 1.50 -5.12
N GLN A 86 13.25 1.70 -6.35
CA GLN A 86 12.46 1.81 -7.59
C GLN A 86 12.83 0.69 -8.58
N LYS A 87 12.98 -0.54 -8.12
CA LYS A 87 13.33 -1.68 -8.97
C LYS A 87 12.12 -2.55 -9.25
N ASN A 88 12.12 -3.16 -10.45
CA ASN A 88 11.21 -4.26 -10.72
C ASN A 88 11.49 -5.42 -9.75
N TRP A 89 10.47 -6.17 -9.37
CA TRP A 89 10.59 -7.31 -8.46
C TRP A 89 11.60 -8.37 -8.93
N ASP A 90 11.64 -8.61 -10.25
CA ASP A 90 12.54 -9.60 -10.85
C ASP A 90 14.01 -9.15 -10.86
N ASP A 91 14.27 -7.85 -10.66
CA ASP A 91 15.62 -7.25 -10.65
C ASP A 91 16.15 -7.03 -9.22
N LEU A 92 15.39 -7.46 -8.19
CA LEU A 92 15.83 -7.35 -6.80
C LEU A 92 16.96 -8.32 -6.51
N THR A 93 17.97 -7.81 -5.81
CA THR A 93 19.16 -8.55 -5.41
C THR A 93 19.20 -8.82 -3.91
N GLU A 94 20.08 -9.70 -3.47
CA GLU A 94 20.32 -9.92 -2.04
C GLU A 94 20.75 -8.63 -1.31
N ASP A 95 21.50 -7.75 -1.98
CA ASP A 95 21.90 -6.46 -1.42
C ASP A 95 20.70 -5.53 -1.22
N ASP A 96 19.70 -5.56 -2.11
CA ASP A 96 18.46 -4.79 -1.94
C ASP A 96 17.68 -5.28 -0.71
N PHE A 97 17.55 -6.59 -0.55
CA PHE A 97 16.90 -7.16 0.64
C PHE A 97 17.66 -6.87 1.93
N LYS A 98 18.99 -6.93 1.89
CA LYS A 98 19.82 -6.54 3.02
C LYS A 98 19.62 -5.07 3.38
N MET A 99 19.63 -4.17 2.39
CA MET A 99 19.39 -2.74 2.58
C MET A 99 17.98 -2.51 3.20
N LEU A 100 16.95 -3.21 2.75
CA LEU A 100 15.60 -3.12 3.33
C LEU A 100 15.56 -3.63 4.77
N SER A 101 16.25 -4.73 5.06
CA SER A 101 16.29 -5.31 6.42
C SER A 101 17.04 -4.43 7.42
N GLU A 102 17.96 -3.59 6.95
CA GLU A 102 18.80 -2.72 7.76
C GLU A 102 18.39 -1.23 7.70
N CYS A 103 17.31 -0.89 7.01
CA CYS A 103 16.93 0.52 6.79
C CYS A 103 16.45 1.26 8.04
N SER A 104 16.24 0.53 9.15
CA SER A 104 15.79 1.10 10.41
C SER A 104 14.43 1.84 10.29
N TYR A 105 14.19 2.83 11.09
CA TYR A 105 13.02 3.71 11.04
C TYR A 105 13.43 5.14 11.38
N ARG A 106 12.57 6.11 11.08
CA ARG A 106 12.72 7.49 11.56
C ARG A 106 11.58 7.83 12.47
N SER A 107 11.83 8.70 13.44
CA SER A 107 10.79 9.27 14.28
C SER A 107 10.55 10.69 13.81
N GLU A 108 9.48 10.87 13.06
CA GLU A 108 9.11 12.18 12.52
C GLU A 108 7.79 12.65 13.13
N ASP A 109 7.71 13.94 13.35
CA ASP A 109 6.47 14.57 13.79
C ASP A 109 5.62 14.95 12.56
N TYR A 110 4.34 14.63 12.64
CA TYR A 110 3.32 15.05 11.69
C TYR A 110 2.00 15.29 12.40
N ARG A 111 1.11 16.03 11.77
CA ARG A 111 -0.20 16.33 12.33
C ARG A 111 -1.03 15.07 12.40
N LYS A 112 -1.39 14.65 13.61
CA LYS A 112 -2.31 13.54 13.82
C LYS A 112 -3.73 14.04 13.60
N LEU A 113 -4.41 13.47 12.61
CA LEU A 113 -5.82 13.72 12.35
C LEU A 113 -6.63 12.55 12.88
N ASP A 114 -7.78 12.85 13.45
CA ASP A 114 -8.77 11.87 13.86
C ASP A 114 -9.96 12.00 12.91
N PHE A 115 -10.21 10.96 12.12
CA PHE A 115 -11.36 10.88 11.21
C PHE A 115 -12.57 10.22 11.87
N GLY A 116 -12.50 9.95 13.17
CA GLY A 116 -13.55 9.26 13.93
C GLY A 116 -13.76 7.83 13.43
N GLU A 117 -15.03 7.43 13.32
CA GLU A 117 -15.40 6.10 12.82
C GLU A 117 -15.37 5.97 11.28
N GLN A 118 -15.00 7.04 10.57
CA GLN A 118 -14.89 7.00 9.12
C GLN A 118 -13.69 6.18 8.71
N GLN A 119 -13.94 5.00 8.18
CA GLN A 119 -12.91 4.14 7.61
C GLN A 119 -12.46 4.69 6.25
N THR A 120 -11.16 4.70 6.02
CA THR A 120 -10.58 5.10 4.73
C THR A 120 -10.91 4.09 3.63
N PHE A 121 -11.01 2.84 4.02
CA PHE A 121 -11.33 1.71 3.15
C PHE A 121 -12.30 0.78 3.85
N ASP A 122 -13.34 0.36 3.13
CA ASP A 122 -14.24 -0.70 3.55
C ASP A 122 -13.90 -2.01 2.83
N SER A 123 -14.10 -3.12 3.53
CA SER A 123 -13.94 -4.45 2.96
C SER A 123 -15.24 -5.23 3.09
N LEU A 124 -15.72 -5.76 1.96
CA LEU A 124 -16.82 -6.72 1.94
C LEU A 124 -16.25 -8.13 1.79
N CYS A 125 -16.63 -9.01 2.68
CA CYS A 125 -16.17 -10.39 2.67
C CYS A 125 -17.36 -11.35 2.56
N PHE A 126 -17.32 -12.23 1.57
CA PHE A 126 -18.30 -13.29 1.37
C PHE A 126 -17.66 -14.62 1.70
N LEU A 127 -18.14 -15.29 2.74
CA LEU A 127 -17.65 -16.61 3.14
C LEU A 127 -18.39 -17.70 2.38
N GLU A 128 -17.63 -18.67 1.88
CA GLU A 128 -18.14 -19.85 1.17
C GLU A 128 -19.11 -19.54 0.01
N PRO A 129 -18.80 -18.59 -0.88
CA PRO A 129 -19.68 -18.31 -2.01
C PRO A 129 -19.73 -19.53 -2.93
N LYS A 130 -20.94 -20.03 -3.23
CA LYS A 130 -21.15 -21.08 -4.22
C LYS A 130 -21.14 -20.49 -5.62
N ILE A 131 -19.94 -20.10 -6.07
CA ILE A 131 -19.73 -19.43 -7.35
C ILE A 131 -18.67 -20.17 -8.15
N THR A 132 -18.81 -20.22 -9.47
CA THR A 132 -17.78 -20.73 -10.38
C THR A 132 -16.71 -19.67 -10.65
N GLU A 133 -15.53 -20.10 -11.08
CA GLU A 133 -14.45 -19.19 -11.48
C GLU A 133 -14.89 -18.19 -12.55
N GLU A 134 -15.60 -18.67 -13.60
CA GLU A 134 -16.13 -17.80 -14.64
C GLU A 134 -17.13 -16.76 -14.12
N ALA A 135 -18.03 -17.18 -13.24
CA ALA A 135 -19.01 -16.27 -12.67
C ALA A 135 -18.34 -15.24 -11.75
N LEU A 136 -17.29 -15.62 -11.02
CA LEU A 136 -16.51 -14.69 -10.20
C LEU A 136 -15.76 -13.67 -11.06
N LYS A 137 -15.14 -14.09 -12.17
CA LYS A 137 -14.48 -13.17 -13.13
C LYS A 137 -15.46 -12.15 -13.69
N LYS A 138 -16.62 -12.61 -14.20
CA LYS A 138 -17.68 -11.73 -14.72
C LYS A 138 -18.21 -10.76 -13.64
N ALA A 139 -18.37 -11.24 -12.42
CA ALA A 139 -18.80 -10.38 -11.32
C ALA A 139 -17.75 -9.31 -10.99
N ALA A 140 -16.47 -9.67 -10.98
CA ALA A 140 -15.38 -8.72 -10.75
C ALA A 140 -15.33 -7.64 -11.85
N GLU A 141 -15.43 -8.03 -13.12
CA GLU A 141 -15.49 -7.10 -14.25
C GLU A 141 -16.71 -6.16 -14.14
N ALA A 142 -17.87 -6.69 -13.78
CA ALA A 142 -19.09 -5.90 -13.61
C ALA A 142 -18.96 -4.90 -12.45
N ILE A 143 -18.38 -5.30 -11.33
CA ILE A 143 -18.17 -4.44 -10.16
C ILE A 143 -17.22 -3.29 -10.49
N PHE A 144 -16.10 -3.56 -11.20
CA PHE A 144 -15.18 -2.50 -11.62
C PHE A 144 -15.80 -1.54 -12.65
N ALA A 145 -16.73 -2.03 -13.47
CA ALA A 145 -17.41 -1.21 -14.50
C ALA A 145 -18.58 -0.40 -13.96
N ASP A 146 -19.10 -0.71 -12.80
CA ASP A 146 -20.30 -0.08 -12.23
C ASP A 146 -19.92 1.06 -11.26
N PRO A 147 -20.15 2.34 -11.65
CA PRO A 147 -19.85 3.48 -10.78
C PRO A 147 -20.65 3.48 -9.45
N SER A 148 -21.79 2.76 -9.40
CA SER A 148 -22.58 2.66 -8.17
C SER A 148 -21.91 1.82 -7.08
N CYS A 149 -20.91 0.99 -7.44
CA CYS A 149 -20.09 0.25 -6.51
C CYS A 149 -19.01 1.11 -5.82
N GLY A 150 -18.90 2.39 -6.19
CA GLY A 150 -17.88 3.28 -5.68
C GLY A 150 -16.51 3.01 -6.29
N ASN A 151 -15.45 3.43 -5.60
CA ASN A 151 -14.07 3.22 -6.07
C ASN A 151 -13.53 1.90 -5.52
N VAL A 152 -13.68 0.84 -6.29
CA VAL A 152 -13.20 -0.50 -5.91
C VAL A 152 -11.72 -0.64 -6.26
N PHE A 153 -10.87 -0.83 -5.26
CA PHE A 153 -9.43 -0.93 -5.44
C PHE A 153 -8.96 -2.36 -5.71
N ARG A 154 -9.68 -3.35 -5.19
CA ARG A 154 -9.25 -4.75 -5.27
C ARG A 154 -10.38 -5.72 -5.03
N ILE A 155 -10.39 -6.77 -5.83
CA ILE A 155 -11.26 -7.94 -5.61
C ILE A 155 -10.36 -9.17 -5.51
N LYS A 156 -10.47 -9.89 -4.39
CA LYS A 156 -9.84 -11.20 -4.20
C LYS A 156 -10.88 -12.28 -4.05
N GLY A 157 -10.65 -13.42 -4.65
CA GLY A 157 -11.50 -14.58 -4.47
C GLY A 157 -10.73 -15.89 -4.59
N ILE A 158 -11.11 -16.87 -3.79
CA ILE A 158 -10.62 -18.24 -3.88
C ILE A 158 -11.82 -19.13 -4.13
N VAL A 159 -11.82 -19.83 -5.25
CA VAL A 159 -12.91 -20.71 -5.65
C VAL A 159 -12.41 -22.14 -5.86
N LYS A 160 -13.20 -23.10 -5.45
CA LYS A 160 -12.89 -24.51 -5.69
C LYS A 160 -13.30 -24.89 -7.12
N THR A 161 -12.33 -25.33 -7.91
CA THR A 161 -12.52 -25.71 -9.32
C THR A 161 -12.48 -27.21 -9.56
N GLY A 162 -12.10 -28.01 -8.54
CA GLY A 162 -12.06 -29.46 -8.56
C GLY A 162 -12.14 -30.04 -7.15
N GLU A 163 -11.99 -31.35 -7.01
CA GLU A 163 -12.05 -31.97 -5.67
C GLU A 163 -10.95 -31.44 -4.73
N THR A 164 -9.74 -31.23 -5.26
CA THR A 164 -8.57 -30.73 -4.53
C THR A 164 -7.94 -29.50 -5.16
N VAL A 165 -8.54 -28.95 -6.24
CA VAL A 165 -8.00 -27.82 -6.98
C VAL A 165 -8.77 -26.54 -6.63
N TRP A 166 -7.99 -25.47 -6.38
CA TRP A 166 -8.50 -24.15 -6.06
C TRP A 166 -7.90 -23.13 -7.02
N SER A 167 -8.69 -22.19 -7.46
CA SER A 167 -8.23 -21.03 -8.25
C SER A 167 -8.31 -19.77 -7.39
N GLU A 168 -7.27 -18.97 -7.43
CA GLU A 168 -7.25 -17.63 -6.84
C GLU A 168 -7.47 -16.60 -7.94
N ILE A 169 -8.37 -15.66 -7.68
CA ILE A 169 -8.57 -14.46 -8.48
C ILE A 169 -8.11 -13.26 -7.67
N ASN A 170 -7.30 -12.42 -8.27
CA ASN A 170 -6.82 -11.16 -7.71
C ASN A 170 -6.89 -10.11 -8.81
N ALA A 171 -7.86 -9.22 -8.72
CA ALA A 171 -8.12 -8.15 -9.68
C ALA A 171 -7.96 -6.79 -9.02
N THR A 172 -7.33 -5.84 -9.72
CA THR A 172 -7.07 -4.45 -9.29
C THR A 172 -7.35 -3.52 -10.44
#